data_99915aaa461cf134068f9eb79ae505ef
#
_entry.id   99915aaa461cf134068f9eb79ae505ef
#
_cell.length_a   1.000
_cell.length_b   1.000
_cell.length_c   1.000
_cell.angle_alpha   90.00
_cell.angle_beta   90.00
_cell.angle_gamma   90.00
#
_symmetry.space_group_name_H-M   'P 1'
#
loop_
_entity.id
_entity.type
_entity.pdbx_description
1 polymer ?
#
loop_
_entity_poly.entity_id
_entity_poly.type
_entity_poly.pdbx_seq_one_letter_code
_entity_poly.pdbx_strand_id
1 'polypeptide(L)'
;DRNNPGVKVEEPGIKTWLGPRASQYIVHFDDCRVSKDDILGEVGNGFRLGQRWLTIHDRLLRGPFALGKMQRALDMCIAWSKERHTFGKPLAERQAIQWKLVDMYIDIQALRALTYQMAARYDAGEDIRAEAGLIKLTSMDWGARCLDHGIQIHGAMGESLELPLTLFYRYLRHGQIGGGTSEIQRIQIA
;
A
#
# COMPACT_ATOMS: atom_id res chain seq x y z
N ASP A 1 -5.98 -6.61 26.27
CA ASP A 1 -5.36 -7.93 26.25
C ASP A 1 -6.38 -8.96 25.76
N ARG A 2 -5.99 -9.88 24.86
CA ARG A 2 -6.83 -10.97 24.34
C ARG A 2 -7.31 -11.93 25.46
N ASN A 3 -6.58 -11.98 26.55
CA ASN A 3 -6.92 -12.82 27.71
C ASN A 3 -7.93 -12.16 28.66
N ASN A 4 -8.36 -10.93 28.38
CA ASN A 4 -9.43 -10.30 29.16
C ASN A 4 -10.73 -11.09 28.98
N PRO A 5 -11.41 -11.52 30.04
CA PRO A 5 -12.62 -12.36 29.97
C PRO A 5 -13.76 -11.68 29.20
N GLY A 6 -13.77 -10.35 29.12
CA GLY A 6 -14.74 -9.58 28.34
C GLY A 6 -14.39 -9.47 26.84
N VAL A 7 -13.28 -10.07 26.36
CA VAL A 7 -12.87 -10.01 24.96
C VAL A 7 -13.10 -11.35 24.27
N LYS A 8 -13.92 -11.35 23.21
CA LYS A 8 -14.17 -12.54 22.38
C LYS A 8 -13.86 -12.22 20.92
N VAL A 9 -13.09 -13.08 20.29
CA VAL A 9 -12.76 -12.99 18.85
C VAL A 9 -13.46 -14.11 18.11
N GLU A 10 -14.21 -13.78 17.04
CA GLU A 10 -14.84 -14.77 16.17
C GLU A 10 -13.82 -15.37 15.20
N GLU A 11 -13.75 -16.71 15.17
CA GLU A 11 -12.93 -17.47 14.22
C GLU A 11 -13.80 -18.50 13.48
N PRO A 12 -13.56 -18.74 12.19
CA PRO A 12 -12.58 -18.05 11.34
C PRO A 12 -13.03 -16.65 10.93
N GLY A 13 -12.09 -15.71 10.86
CA GLY A 13 -12.35 -14.39 10.32
C GLY A 13 -12.56 -14.39 8.80
N ILE A 14 -12.92 -13.25 8.24
CA ILE A 14 -13.05 -13.06 6.80
C ILE A 14 -11.70 -13.25 6.12
N LYS A 15 -11.63 -14.24 5.24
CA LYS A 15 -10.41 -14.51 4.46
C LYS A 15 -10.25 -13.47 3.36
N THR A 16 -9.07 -12.90 3.24
CA THR A 16 -8.72 -11.97 2.17
C THR A 16 -7.75 -12.61 1.18
N TRP A 17 -7.65 -12.07 0.00
CA TRP A 17 -6.68 -12.52 -1.03
C TRP A 17 -5.22 -12.24 -0.68
N LEU A 18 -4.98 -11.50 0.40
CA LEU A 18 -3.62 -11.28 0.95
C LEU A 18 -3.11 -12.49 1.77
N GLY A 19 -3.97 -13.47 1.94
CA GLY A 19 -3.65 -14.70 2.68
C GLY A 19 -4.03 -14.66 4.16
N PRO A 20 -3.74 -15.74 4.90
CA PRO A 20 -4.23 -15.93 6.28
C PRO A 20 -3.81 -14.83 7.26
N ARG A 21 -2.63 -14.23 7.06
CA ARG A 21 -2.10 -13.18 7.94
C ARG A 21 -2.82 -11.83 7.81
N ALA A 22 -3.65 -11.66 6.77
CA ALA A 22 -4.44 -10.46 6.52
C ALA A 22 -5.95 -10.72 6.67
N SER A 23 -6.33 -11.79 7.35
CA SER A 23 -7.72 -12.08 7.70
C SER A 23 -8.26 -11.03 8.66
N GLN A 24 -9.55 -10.73 8.52
CA GLN A 24 -10.25 -9.78 9.39
C GLN A 24 -11.17 -10.54 10.32
N TYR A 25 -11.27 -10.09 11.57
CA TYR A 25 -12.02 -10.75 12.63
C TYR A 25 -13.03 -9.79 13.24
N ILE A 26 -14.13 -10.34 13.75
CA ILE A 26 -15.05 -9.59 14.60
C ILE A 26 -14.58 -9.75 16.03
N VAL A 27 -14.45 -8.65 16.74
CA VAL A 27 -14.07 -8.63 18.15
C VAL A 27 -15.22 -8.05 18.96
N HIS A 28 -15.68 -8.82 19.94
CA HIS A 28 -16.71 -8.43 20.89
C HIS A 28 -16.06 -7.99 22.21
N PHE A 29 -16.63 -6.95 22.79
CA PHE A 29 -16.22 -6.44 24.09
C PHE A 29 -17.47 -6.40 24.99
N ASP A 30 -17.64 -7.44 25.82
CA ASP A 30 -18.77 -7.61 26.73
C ASP A 30 -18.28 -7.45 28.17
N ASP A 31 -18.76 -6.42 28.89
CA ASP A 31 -18.30 -6.08 30.24
C ASP A 31 -16.76 -6.09 30.40
N CYS A 32 -16.06 -5.70 29.34
CA CYS A 32 -14.59 -5.69 29.30
C CYS A 32 -14.06 -4.60 30.23
N ARG A 33 -13.56 -5.02 31.40
CA ARG A 33 -12.98 -4.10 32.40
C ARG A 33 -11.51 -3.86 32.09
N VAL A 34 -11.13 -2.59 32.11
CA VAL A 34 -9.75 -2.11 31.93
C VAL A 34 -9.40 -1.17 33.07
N SER A 35 -8.10 -1.05 33.37
CA SER A 35 -7.61 -0.12 34.38
C SER A 35 -7.55 1.32 33.84
N LYS A 36 -7.36 2.28 34.73
CA LYS A 36 -7.11 3.68 34.33
C LYS A 36 -5.78 3.82 33.56
N ASP A 37 -4.84 2.93 33.85
CA ASP A 37 -3.50 2.91 33.23
C ASP A 37 -3.55 2.40 31.78
N ASP A 38 -4.65 1.74 31.38
CA ASP A 38 -4.88 1.29 30.01
C ASP A 38 -5.45 2.41 29.10
N ILE A 39 -5.72 3.59 29.63
CA ILE A 39 -6.26 4.71 28.86
C ILE A 39 -5.16 5.36 28.03
N LEU A 40 -5.31 5.30 26.71
CA LEU A 40 -4.42 5.96 25.77
C LEU A 40 -4.88 7.40 25.53
N GLY A 41 -4.11 8.37 26.06
CA GLY A 41 -4.44 9.80 26.00
C GLY A 41 -5.54 10.19 26.98
N GLU A 42 -6.49 11.01 26.55
CA GLU A 42 -7.56 11.55 27.39
C GLU A 42 -8.90 10.86 27.11
N VAL A 43 -9.73 10.69 28.14
CA VAL A 43 -11.08 10.14 28.02
C VAL A 43 -11.91 11.00 27.05
N GLY A 44 -12.60 10.36 26.11
CA GLY A 44 -13.39 11.03 25.07
C GLY A 44 -12.60 11.48 23.83
N ASN A 45 -11.26 11.36 23.81
CA ASN A 45 -10.40 11.85 22.73
C ASN A 45 -9.92 10.75 21.77
N GLY A 46 -10.39 9.52 21.93
CA GLY A 46 -9.89 8.35 21.19
C GLY A 46 -10.03 8.48 19.67
N PHE A 47 -11.15 9.01 19.17
CA PHE A 47 -11.35 9.21 17.72
C PHE A 47 -10.30 10.18 17.13
N ARG A 48 -10.02 11.30 17.79
CA ARG A 48 -9.02 12.27 17.37
C ARG A 48 -7.62 11.67 17.34
N LEU A 49 -7.29 10.87 18.35
CA LEU A 49 -6.02 10.16 18.42
C LEU A 49 -5.86 9.17 17.28
N GLY A 50 -6.91 8.37 17.01
CA GLY A 50 -6.96 7.44 15.88
C GLY A 50 -6.81 8.13 14.52
N GLN A 51 -7.49 9.26 14.30
CA GLN A 51 -7.38 10.06 13.07
C GLN A 51 -5.96 10.62 12.87
N ARG A 52 -5.31 11.09 13.92
CA ARG A 52 -3.91 11.54 13.84
C ARG A 52 -2.97 10.41 13.46
N TRP A 53 -3.14 9.23 14.05
CA TRP A 53 -2.37 8.04 13.70
C TRP A 53 -2.57 7.64 12.24
N LEU A 54 -3.83 7.58 11.76
CA LEU A 54 -4.15 7.25 10.37
C LEU A 54 -3.49 8.22 9.37
N THR A 55 -3.46 9.50 9.68
CA THR A 55 -2.87 10.52 8.79
C THR A 55 -1.39 10.25 8.54
N ILE A 56 -0.63 9.97 9.58
CA ILE A 56 0.81 9.83 9.48
C ILE A 56 1.21 8.39 9.16
N HIS A 57 0.81 7.45 10.01
CA HIS A 57 1.31 6.08 9.94
C HIS A 57 0.65 5.25 8.82
N ASP A 58 -0.61 5.51 8.48
CA ASP A 58 -1.28 4.75 7.43
C ASP A 58 -1.24 5.44 6.06
N ARG A 59 -1.27 6.77 5.97
CA ARG A 59 -1.34 7.48 4.70
C ARG A 59 0.03 7.92 4.18
N LEU A 60 0.80 8.68 4.97
CA LEU A 60 2.11 9.15 4.54
C LEU A 60 3.06 7.98 4.27
N LEU A 61 3.09 6.99 5.15
CA LEU A 61 3.97 5.82 5.00
C LEU A 61 3.60 4.90 3.83
N ARG A 62 2.43 5.09 3.20
CA ARG A 62 2.09 4.35 1.96
C ARG A 62 3.01 4.71 0.79
N GLY A 63 3.53 5.94 0.76
CA GLY A 63 4.51 6.37 -0.24
C GLY A 63 5.74 5.47 -0.29
N PRO A 64 6.58 5.43 0.75
CA PRO A 64 7.77 4.58 0.76
C PRO A 64 7.45 3.08 0.65
N PHE A 65 6.31 2.63 1.20
CA PHE A 65 5.86 1.25 1.08
C PHE A 65 5.59 0.84 -0.39
N ALA A 66 4.95 1.71 -1.16
CA ALA A 66 4.70 1.48 -2.58
C ALA A 66 5.99 1.59 -3.39
N LEU A 67 6.81 2.64 -3.14
CA LEU A 67 8.07 2.87 -3.84
C LEU A 67 9.01 1.67 -3.81
N GLY A 68 9.15 1.02 -2.67
CA GLY A 68 9.99 -0.19 -2.56
C GLY A 68 9.52 -1.32 -3.47
N LYS A 69 8.20 -1.54 -3.57
CA LYS A 69 7.61 -2.56 -4.44
C LYS A 69 7.70 -2.20 -5.92
N MET A 70 7.41 -0.95 -6.25
CA MET A 70 7.48 -0.44 -7.62
C MET A 70 8.92 -0.50 -8.15
N GLN A 71 9.90 -0.06 -7.35
CA GLN A 71 11.32 -0.11 -7.73
C GLN A 71 11.77 -1.56 -7.96
N ARG A 72 11.43 -2.46 -7.02
CA ARG A 72 11.75 -3.89 -7.17
C ARG A 72 11.13 -4.48 -8.43
N ALA A 73 9.88 -4.16 -8.72
CA ALA A 73 9.21 -4.63 -9.94
C ALA A 73 9.89 -4.10 -11.20
N LEU A 74 10.26 -2.81 -11.25
CA LEU A 74 10.97 -2.22 -12.38
C LEU A 74 12.32 -2.92 -12.62
N ASP A 75 13.11 -3.15 -11.57
CA ASP A 75 14.41 -3.81 -11.68
C ASP A 75 14.26 -5.24 -12.24
N MET A 76 13.26 -5.99 -11.75
CA MET A 76 12.93 -7.32 -12.26
C MET A 76 12.50 -7.27 -13.73
N CYS A 77 11.66 -6.30 -14.13
CA CYS A 77 11.21 -6.14 -15.50
C CYS A 77 12.36 -5.82 -16.46
N ILE A 78 13.31 -4.97 -16.04
CA ILE A 78 14.49 -4.64 -16.82
C ILE A 78 15.36 -5.90 -17.04
N ALA A 79 15.63 -6.66 -15.98
CA ALA A 79 16.40 -7.90 -16.08
C ALA A 79 15.71 -8.92 -17.00
N TRP A 80 14.44 -9.21 -16.72
CA TRP A 80 13.63 -10.14 -17.51
C TRP A 80 13.56 -9.77 -18.98
N SER A 81 13.34 -8.50 -19.29
CA SER A 81 13.20 -8.03 -20.67
C SER A 81 14.48 -8.18 -21.50
N LYS A 82 15.65 -8.15 -20.86
CA LYS A 82 16.94 -8.39 -21.51
C LYS A 82 17.20 -9.88 -21.78
N GLU A 83 16.75 -10.75 -20.87
CA GLU A 83 16.98 -12.20 -20.94
C GLU A 83 15.95 -12.93 -21.79
N ARG A 84 14.68 -12.54 -21.70
CA ARG A 84 13.58 -13.22 -22.39
C ARG A 84 13.55 -12.86 -23.87
N HIS A 85 13.66 -13.87 -24.72
CA HIS A 85 13.57 -13.74 -26.18
C HIS A 85 12.20 -14.23 -26.69
N THR A 86 11.61 -13.49 -27.62
CA THR A 86 10.39 -13.86 -28.35
C THR A 86 10.52 -13.45 -29.81
N PHE A 87 10.14 -14.32 -30.74
CA PHE A 87 10.23 -14.04 -32.16
C PHE A 87 11.62 -13.57 -32.58
N GLY A 88 12.67 -14.25 -32.10
CA GLY A 88 14.06 -14.02 -32.46
C GLY A 88 14.75 -12.79 -31.83
N LYS A 89 14.09 -12.07 -30.91
CA LYS A 89 14.64 -10.86 -30.28
C LYS A 89 14.36 -10.79 -28.79
N PRO A 90 15.23 -10.13 -27.97
CA PRO A 90 14.93 -9.82 -26.59
C PRO A 90 13.65 -8.99 -26.46
N LEU A 91 12.91 -9.16 -25.36
CA LEU A 91 11.74 -8.31 -25.07
C LEU A 91 12.12 -6.82 -24.98
N ALA A 92 13.32 -6.52 -24.51
CA ALA A 92 13.83 -5.14 -24.38
C ALA A 92 13.88 -4.37 -25.72
N GLU A 93 13.91 -5.06 -26.87
CA GLU A 93 13.86 -4.45 -28.19
C GLU A 93 12.42 -4.14 -28.68
N ARG A 94 11.41 -4.51 -27.90
CA ARG A 94 10.00 -4.26 -28.23
C ARG A 94 9.57 -2.91 -27.67
N GLN A 95 9.16 -2.00 -28.54
CA GLN A 95 8.74 -0.64 -28.16
C GLN A 95 7.61 -0.64 -27.10
N ALA A 96 6.64 -1.56 -27.23
CA ALA A 96 5.56 -1.69 -26.26
C ALA A 96 6.06 -2.09 -24.83
N ILE A 97 7.17 -2.81 -24.72
CA ILE A 97 7.83 -3.12 -23.45
C ILE A 97 8.59 -1.89 -22.94
N GLN A 98 9.33 -1.21 -23.82
CA GLN A 98 10.05 0.02 -23.47
C GLN A 98 9.11 1.09 -22.90
N TRP A 99 7.94 1.30 -23.50
CA TRP A 99 6.94 2.24 -23.00
C TRP A 99 6.45 1.90 -21.60
N LYS A 100 6.14 0.62 -21.34
CA LYS A 100 5.75 0.18 -19.99
C LYS A 100 6.86 0.44 -18.96
N LEU A 101 8.12 0.18 -19.29
CA LEU A 101 9.26 0.45 -18.40
C LEU A 101 9.42 1.95 -18.13
N VAL A 102 9.22 2.79 -19.15
CA VAL A 102 9.25 4.26 -19.02
C VAL A 102 8.11 4.74 -18.12
N ASP A 103 6.88 4.27 -18.32
CA ASP A 103 5.74 4.63 -17.49
C ASP A 103 5.96 4.23 -16.02
N MET A 104 6.48 3.01 -15.77
CA MET A 104 6.85 2.57 -14.42
C MET A 104 7.90 3.50 -13.80
N TYR A 105 8.92 3.89 -14.57
CA TYR A 105 9.98 4.79 -14.10
C TYR A 105 9.43 6.18 -13.76
N ILE A 106 8.59 6.76 -14.62
CA ILE A 106 7.94 8.07 -14.40
C ILE A 106 7.14 8.05 -13.10
N ASP A 107 6.28 7.04 -12.90
CA ASP A 107 5.46 6.90 -11.70
C ASP A 107 6.34 6.82 -10.43
N ILE A 108 7.44 6.07 -10.49
CA ILE A 108 8.38 5.94 -9.37
C ILE A 108 9.05 7.28 -9.05
N GLN A 109 9.55 8.01 -10.06
CA GLN A 109 10.24 9.29 -9.83
C GLN A 109 9.28 10.35 -9.28
N ALA A 110 8.08 10.46 -9.87
CA ALA A 110 7.06 11.40 -9.41
C ALA A 110 6.62 11.10 -7.97
N LEU A 111 6.32 9.84 -7.67
CA LEU A 111 5.93 9.44 -6.31
C LEU A 111 7.05 9.66 -5.29
N ARG A 112 8.30 9.41 -5.68
CA ARG A 112 9.48 9.62 -4.82
C ARG A 112 9.63 11.09 -4.46
N ALA A 113 9.60 11.98 -5.44
CA ALA A 113 9.69 13.42 -5.22
C ALA A 113 8.57 13.92 -4.30
N LEU A 114 7.33 13.51 -4.59
CA LEU A 114 6.15 13.86 -3.78
C LEU A 114 6.28 13.35 -2.34
N THR A 115 6.72 12.10 -2.15
CA THR A 115 6.87 11.48 -0.82
C THR A 115 7.90 12.23 0.02
N TYR A 116 9.07 12.55 -0.53
CA TYR A 116 10.12 13.27 0.21
C TYR A 116 9.71 14.71 0.50
N GLN A 117 9.03 15.39 -0.43
CA GLN A 117 8.53 16.73 -0.20
C GLN A 117 7.53 16.77 0.97
N MET A 118 6.59 15.81 1.01
CA MET A 118 5.61 15.75 2.10
C MET A 118 6.23 15.34 3.43
N ALA A 119 7.22 14.46 3.43
CA ALA A 119 7.96 14.10 4.63
C ALA A 119 8.69 15.33 5.21
N ALA A 120 9.37 16.12 4.38
CA ALA A 120 10.05 17.35 4.81
C ALA A 120 9.07 18.39 5.40
N ARG A 121 7.89 18.54 4.81
CA ARG A 121 6.83 19.42 5.35
C ARG A 121 6.31 18.92 6.71
N TYR A 122 6.15 17.62 6.86
CA TYR A 122 5.79 17.01 8.14
C TYR A 122 6.85 17.26 9.22
N ASP A 123 8.15 17.08 8.88
CA ASP A 123 9.26 17.33 9.78
C ASP A 123 9.36 18.81 10.18
N ALA A 124 8.93 19.72 9.29
CA ALA A 124 8.80 21.15 9.59
C ALA A 124 7.59 21.51 10.49
N GLY A 125 6.78 20.52 10.87
CA GLY A 125 5.60 20.72 11.74
C GLY A 125 4.35 21.22 11.02
N GLU A 126 4.31 21.16 9.67
CA GLU A 126 3.15 21.58 8.90
C GLU A 126 1.97 20.58 9.05
N ASP A 127 0.75 21.06 8.91
CA ASP A 127 -0.42 20.21 8.80
C ASP A 127 -0.50 19.63 7.37
N ILE A 128 -0.19 18.36 7.24
CA ILE A 128 -0.15 17.65 5.96
C ILE A 128 -1.31 16.65 5.77
N ARG A 129 -2.46 16.86 6.41
CA ARG A 129 -3.58 15.89 6.37
C ARG A 129 -4.09 15.63 4.96
N ALA A 130 -4.26 16.67 4.17
CA ALA A 130 -4.68 16.55 2.77
C ALA A 130 -3.59 15.89 1.91
N GLU A 131 -2.35 16.32 2.11
CA GLU A 131 -1.20 15.81 1.37
C GLU A 131 -0.86 14.36 1.73
N ALA A 132 -1.06 13.95 2.98
CA ALA A 132 -0.96 12.53 3.35
C ALA A 132 -2.02 11.68 2.62
N GLY A 133 -3.24 12.23 2.43
CA GLY A 133 -4.27 11.65 1.56
C GLY A 133 -3.83 11.55 0.10
N LEU A 134 -3.18 12.60 -0.43
CA LEU A 134 -2.62 12.62 -1.77
C LEU A 134 -1.54 11.54 -1.95
N ILE A 135 -0.61 11.41 -1.00
CA ILE A 135 0.41 10.34 -1.02
C ILE A 135 -0.26 8.97 -1.06
N LYS A 136 -1.24 8.72 -0.17
CA LYS A 136 -1.93 7.44 -0.13
C LYS A 136 -2.64 7.14 -1.44
N LEU A 137 -3.36 8.11 -2.00
CA LEU A 137 -4.08 7.97 -3.26
C LEU A 137 -3.13 7.61 -4.41
N THR A 138 -2.11 8.46 -4.64
CA THR A 138 -1.18 8.31 -5.75
C THR A 138 -0.33 7.04 -5.62
N SER A 139 0.17 6.75 -4.43
CA SER A 139 1.02 5.57 -4.20
C SER A 139 0.29 4.25 -4.47
N MET A 140 -1.00 4.16 -4.13
CA MET A 140 -1.77 2.94 -4.35
C MET A 140 -2.25 2.81 -5.82
N ASP A 141 -2.70 3.91 -6.43
CA ASP A 141 -3.19 3.90 -7.80
C ASP A 141 -2.03 3.69 -8.81
N TRP A 142 -0.95 4.47 -8.69
CA TRP A 142 0.23 4.32 -9.56
C TRP A 142 0.98 3.03 -9.30
N GLY A 143 1.07 2.63 -8.03
CA GLY A 143 1.69 1.37 -7.67
C GLY A 143 0.96 0.16 -8.25
N ALA A 144 -0.37 0.12 -8.19
CA ALA A 144 -1.15 -0.95 -8.81
C ALA A 144 -0.93 -1.01 -10.33
N ARG A 145 -0.92 0.14 -11.02
CA ARG A 145 -0.62 0.24 -12.46
C ARG A 145 0.80 -0.23 -12.78
N CYS A 146 1.78 0.19 -11.99
CA CYS A 146 3.17 -0.22 -12.14
C CYS A 146 3.32 -1.75 -12.02
N LEU A 147 2.67 -2.37 -11.04
CA LEU A 147 2.72 -3.82 -10.86
C LEU A 147 1.94 -4.58 -11.92
N ASP A 148 0.85 -4.02 -12.46
CA ASP A 148 0.13 -4.57 -13.62
C ASP A 148 1.05 -4.64 -14.84
N HIS A 149 1.79 -3.58 -15.13
CA HIS A 149 2.84 -3.60 -16.15
C HIS A 149 3.91 -4.66 -15.87
N GLY A 150 4.32 -4.79 -14.61
CA GLY A 150 5.29 -5.79 -14.20
C GLY A 150 4.83 -7.23 -14.49
N ILE A 151 3.61 -7.56 -14.12
CA ILE A 151 2.98 -8.86 -14.39
C ILE A 151 2.91 -9.09 -15.91
N GLN A 152 2.43 -8.10 -16.66
CA GLN A 152 2.27 -8.20 -18.10
C GLN A 152 3.61 -8.42 -18.83
N ILE A 153 4.70 -7.75 -18.42
CA ILE A 153 6.04 -7.90 -19.01
C ILE A 153 6.59 -9.33 -18.79
N HIS A 154 6.31 -9.92 -17.63
CA HIS A 154 6.75 -11.29 -17.31
C HIS A 154 5.86 -12.37 -17.92
N GLY A 155 4.65 -12.03 -18.42
CA GLY A 155 3.70 -12.99 -18.95
C GLY A 155 3.30 -14.03 -17.91
N ALA A 156 3.23 -15.32 -18.26
CA ALA A 156 2.84 -16.40 -17.34
C ALA A 156 3.73 -16.46 -16.08
N MET A 157 5.00 -16.09 -16.16
CA MET A 157 5.88 -15.99 -14.99
C MET A 157 5.42 -14.86 -14.05
N GLY A 158 4.81 -13.81 -14.57
CA GLY A 158 4.25 -12.71 -13.77
C GLY A 158 3.07 -13.13 -12.89
N GLU A 159 2.32 -14.16 -13.27
CA GLU A 159 1.22 -14.75 -12.50
C GLU A 159 1.70 -15.81 -11.49
N SER A 160 2.92 -16.31 -11.66
CA SER A 160 3.51 -17.33 -10.79
C SER A 160 3.68 -16.82 -9.36
N LEU A 161 3.54 -17.73 -8.38
CA LEU A 161 3.87 -17.46 -6.99
C LEU A 161 5.37 -17.49 -6.70
N GLU A 162 6.20 -17.89 -7.67
CA GLU A 162 7.66 -17.86 -7.60
C GLU A 162 8.21 -16.42 -7.61
N LEU A 163 7.44 -15.48 -8.20
CA LEU A 163 7.79 -14.08 -8.23
C LEU A 163 6.88 -13.27 -7.29
N PRO A 164 7.40 -12.21 -6.66
CA PRO A 164 6.60 -11.42 -5.71
C PRO A 164 5.59 -10.47 -6.37
N LEU A 165 5.51 -10.42 -7.71
CA LEU A 165 4.74 -9.42 -8.46
C LEU A 165 3.24 -9.46 -8.12
N THR A 166 2.63 -10.65 -8.12
CA THR A 166 1.20 -10.81 -7.78
C THR A 166 0.92 -10.46 -6.32
N LEU A 167 1.85 -10.78 -5.41
CA LEU A 167 1.73 -10.40 -4.00
C LEU A 167 1.81 -8.88 -3.84
N PHE A 168 2.76 -8.22 -4.49
CA PHE A 168 2.90 -6.78 -4.47
C PHE A 168 1.68 -6.08 -5.07
N TYR A 169 1.18 -6.57 -6.21
CA TYR A 169 -0.04 -6.06 -6.84
C TYR A 169 -1.23 -6.14 -5.88
N ARG A 170 -1.47 -7.30 -5.27
CA ARG A 170 -2.57 -7.50 -4.31
C ARG A 170 -2.48 -6.54 -3.13
N TYR A 171 -1.28 -6.27 -2.59
CA TYR A 171 -1.09 -5.31 -1.51
C TYR A 171 -1.40 -3.88 -1.94
N LEU A 172 -0.93 -3.44 -3.11
CA LEU A 172 -1.18 -2.08 -3.59
C LEU A 172 -2.64 -1.89 -3.98
N ARG A 173 -3.26 -2.88 -4.60
CA ARG A 173 -4.70 -2.86 -4.91
C ARG A 173 -5.56 -2.87 -3.63
N HIS A 174 -5.18 -3.67 -2.63
CA HIS A 174 -5.82 -3.62 -1.31
C HIS A 174 -5.71 -2.23 -0.68
N GLY A 175 -4.58 -1.59 -0.81
CA GLY A 175 -4.34 -0.25 -0.28
C GLY A 175 -5.26 0.84 -0.87
N GLN A 176 -5.86 0.63 -2.04
CA GLN A 176 -6.89 1.52 -2.57
C GLN A 176 -8.20 1.48 -1.75
N ILE A 177 -8.39 0.42 -0.95
CA ILE A 177 -9.57 0.18 -0.12
C ILE A 177 -9.28 0.45 1.36
N GLY A 178 -8.26 -0.20 1.92
CA GLY A 178 -7.89 -0.13 3.33
C GLY A 178 -7.39 1.27 3.76
N GLY A 179 -7.66 1.68 4.99
CA GLY A 179 -7.24 2.98 5.54
C GLY A 179 -7.98 4.19 4.95
N GLY A 180 -9.22 3.98 4.46
CA GLY A 180 -10.03 4.94 3.70
C GLY A 180 -9.81 4.79 2.19
N THR A 181 -10.89 4.58 1.44
CA THR A 181 -10.82 4.29 0.01
C THR A 181 -10.23 5.45 -0.80
N SER A 182 -9.87 5.17 -2.06
CA SER A 182 -9.40 6.22 -2.99
C SER A 182 -10.40 7.38 -3.12
N GLU A 183 -11.71 7.11 -2.98
CA GLU A 183 -12.76 8.12 -2.98
C GLU A 183 -12.73 8.97 -1.71
N ILE A 184 -12.56 8.33 -0.55
CA ILE A 184 -12.40 9.05 0.73
C ILE A 184 -11.16 9.96 0.72
N GLN A 185 -10.05 9.50 0.13
CA GLN A 185 -8.87 10.37 -0.01
C GLN A 185 -9.18 11.60 -0.87
N ARG A 186 -9.92 11.44 -1.98
CA ARG A 186 -10.35 12.58 -2.83
C ARG A 186 -11.21 13.58 -2.08
N ILE A 187 -12.14 13.12 -1.25
CA ILE A 187 -12.97 14.01 -0.38
C ILE A 187 -12.09 14.79 0.61
N GLN A 188 -11.03 14.17 1.14
CA GLN A 188 -10.14 14.84 2.10
C GLN A 188 -9.20 15.86 1.47
N ILE A 189 -8.89 15.70 0.18
CA ILE A 189 -8.02 16.60 -0.59
C ILE A 189 -8.83 17.81 -1.10
N ALA A 190 -10.11 17.61 -1.43
CA ALA A 190 -11.02 18.65 -1.93
C ALA A 190 -11.45 19.64 -0.82
#